data_8770af1119e60a17a45b7f04553138db
#
_entry.id   8770af1119e60a17a45b7f04553138db
#
_cell.length_a   1.000
_cell.length_b   1.000
_cell.length_c   1.000
_cell.angle_alpha   90.00
_cell.angle_beta   90.00
_cell.angle_gamma   90.00
#
_symmetry.space_group_name_H-M   'P 1'
#
loop_
_entity.id
_entity.type
_entity.pdbx_description
1 polymer ?
#
loop_
_entity_poly.entity_id
_entity_poly.type
_entity_poly.pdbx_seq_one_letter_code
_entity_poly.pdbx_strand_id
1 'polypeptide(L)'
;MGYLGGFLVTFRQRGRKQRVTREYAKDEGGKMDKAVRMHGRHVLNRYEDGMEKCIGCELCAGVCPANCIYVRGADNDPADPVSPGERFGFVYEINYLRCIHCDLCVEACPTE
;
A
#
# COMPACT_ATOMS: atom_id res chain seq x y z
N MET A 1 32.62 24.39 27.82
CA MET A 1 31.42 25.19 27.55
C MET A 1 30.55 25.15 28.78
N GLY A 2 30.25 26.33 29.40
CA GLY A 2 29.51 26.38 30.64
C GLY A 2 28.01 26.15 30.44
N TYR A 3 27.30 25.80 31.51
CA TYR A 3 25.85 25.54 31.53
C TYR A 3 25.02 26.67 30.89
N LEU A 4 25.46 27.92 30.98
CA LEU A 4 24.83 29.09 30.34
C LEU A 4 24.83 29.00 28.81
N GLY A 5 25.84 28.38 28.19
CA GLY A 5 25.91 28.19 26.75
C GLY A 5 24.81 27.25 26.22
N GLY A 6 24.46 26.20 26.97
CA GLY A 6 23.38 25.28 26.65
C GLY A 6 22.00 25.96 26.68
N PHE A 7 21.75 26.80 27.69
CA PHE A 7 20.54 27.62 27.78
C PHE A 7 20.39 28.59 26.60
N LEU A 8 21.47 29.22 26.19
CA LEU A 8 21.46 30.16 25.07
C LEU A 8 21.12 29.47 23.74
N VAL A 9 21.60 28.25 23.54
CA VAL A 9 21.30 27.45 22.33
C VAL A 9 19.81 27.06 22.30
N THR A 10 19.23 26.62 23.41
CA THR A 10 17.81 26.23 23.49
C THR A 10 16.89 27.44 23.29
N PHE A 11 17.23 28.60 23.88
CA PHE A 11 16.50 29.84 23.67
C PHE A 11 16.55 30.30 22.20
N ARG A 12 17.71 30.19 21.56
CA ARG A 12 17.89 30.55 20.17
C ARG A 12 17.12 29.61 19.21
N GLN A 13 17.00 28.32 19.57
CA GLN A 13 16.21 27.36 18.81
C GLN A 13 14.69 27.61 18.93
N ARG A 14 14.20 28.08 20.08
CA ARG A 14 12.80 28.47 20.26
C ARG A 14 12.39 29.62 19.35
N GLY A 15 13.29 30.51 19.00
CA GLY A 15 13.06 31.65 18.10
C GLY A 15 13.16 31.30 16.61
N ARG A 16 13.60 30.09 16.24
CA ARG A 16 13.65 29.66 14.84
C ARG A 16 12.22 29.41 14.34
N LYS A 17 11.81 30.22 13.34
CA LYS A 17 10.49 30.12 12.69
C LYS A 17 10.30 28.87 11.80
N GLN A 18 11.22 27.90 11.84
CA GLN A 18 11.10 26.69 11.06
C GLN A 18 10.07 25.77 11.71
N ARG A 19 8.83 25.87 11.25
CA ARG A 19 7.74 24.98 11.64
C ARG A 19 7.93 23.65 10.93
N VAL A 20 8.32 22.62 11.68
CA VAL A 20 8.54 21.25 11.17
C VAL A 20 7.29 20.38 11.35
N THR A 21 6.39 20.78 12.26
CA THR A 21 5.15 20.06 12.51
C THR A 21 4.21 20.21 11.31
N ARG A 22 3.74 19.08 10.77
CA ARG A 22 2.72 19.02 9.72
C ARG A 22 1.38 18.70 10.37
N GLU A 23 0.39 19.54 10.18
CA GLU A 23 -0.97 19.32 10.64
C GLU A 23 -1.75 18.60 9.53
N TYR A 24 -1.70 17.27 9.52
CA TYR A 24 -2.24 16.42 8.45
C TYR A 24 -3.71 16.69 8.07
N ALA A 25 -4.54 17.08 9.06
CA ALA A 25 -5.97 17.31 8.85
C ALA A 25 -6.33 18.76 8.46
N LYS A 26 -5.43 19.71 8.70
CA LYS A 26 -5.73 21.15 8.55
C LYS A 26 -5.10 21.79 7.33
N ASP A 27 -3.94 21.31 6.92
CA ASP A 27 -3.18 21.89 5.81
C ASP A 27 -3.48 21.14 4.51
N GLU A 28 -3.86 21.84 3.43
CA GLU A 28 -3.99 21.24 2.08
C GLU A 28 -2.67 20.59 1.63
N GLY A 29 -1.54 21.09 2.10
CA GLY A 29 -0.20 20.51 1.92
C GLY A 29 0.24 19.57 3.06
N GLY A 30 -0.62 19.22 4.00
CA GLY A 30 -0.28 18.39 5.17
C GLY A 30 0.00 16.94 4.82
N LYS A 31 -0.59 16.42 3.74
CA LYS A 31 -0.28 15.08 3.21
C LYS A 31 1.10 15.09 2.57
N MET A 32 1.95 14.20 3.04
CA MET A 32 3.25 13.98 2.39
C MET A 32 3.03 13.25 1.08
N ASP A 33 3.80 13.65 0.05
CA ASP A 33 3.91 12.84 -1.15
C ASP A 33 4.41 11.45 -0.77
N LYS A 34 3.80 10.42 -1.37
CA LYS A 34 4.21 9.04 -1.14
C LYS A 34 5.62 8.84 -1.67
N ALA A 35 6.49 8.20 -0.89
CA ALA A 35 7.80 7.80 -1.39
C ALA A 35 7.62 6.84 -2.58
N VAL A 36 8.52 6.94 -3.58
CA VAL A 36 8.48 6.12 -4.80
C VAL A 36 8.48 4.61 -4.51
N ARG A 37 9.08 4.20 -3.37
CA ARG A 37 9.14 2.80 -2.91
C ARG A 37 8.33 2.60 -1.63
N MET A 38 7.18 3.25 -1.52
CA MET A 38 6.31 3.04 -0.37
C MET A 38 5.50 1.76 -0.55
N HIS A 39 5.75 0.78 0.29
CA HIS A 39 4.98 -0.45 0.38
C HIS A 39 3.73 -0.20 1.22
N GLY A 40 2.63 0.04 0.55
CA GLY A 40 1.34 0.35 1.17
C GLY A 40 0.45 -0.87 1.35
N ARG A 41 -0.80 -0.62 1.76
CA ARG A 41 -1.82 -1.64 1.82
C ARG A 41 -2.22 -2.07 0.41
N HIS A 42 -2.32 -3.36 0.17
CA HIS A 42 -2.75 -3.95 -1.09
C HIS A 42 -4.20 -3.59 -1.41
N VAL A 43 -4.46 -3.30 -2.68
CA VAL A 43 -5.80 -3.03 -3.21
C VAL A 43 -5.92 -3.79 -4.52
N LEU A 44 -7.00 -4.51 -4.72
CA LEU A 44 -7.36 -5.09 -6.01
C LEU A 44 -7.94 -3.99 -6.89
N ASN A 45 -7.26 -3.70 -7.99
CA ASN A 45 -7.66 -2.67 -8.94
C ASN A 45 -8.73 -3.19 -9.90
N ARG A 46 -9.47 -2.24 -10.48
CA ARG A 46 -10.43 -2.48 -11.56
C ARG A 46 -10.01 -1.75 -12.81
N TYR A 47 -10.47 -2.21 -13.96
CA TYR A 47 -10.38 -1.49 -15.23
C TYR A 47 -11.38 -0.33 -15.27
N GLU A 48 -11.26 0.56 -16.24
CA GLU A 48 -12.15 1.71 -16.42
C GLU A 48 -13.61 1.30 -16.69
N ASP A 49 -13.82 0.14 -17.27
CA ASP A 49 -15.13 -0.48 -17.51
C ASP A 49 -15.76 -1.13 -16.26
N GLY A 50 -15.03 -1.13 -15.14
CA GLY A 50 -15.45 -1.69 -13.85
C GLY A 50 -15.11 -3.16 -13.65
N MET A 51 -14.59 -3.86 -14.67
CA MET A 51 -14.15 -5.26 -14.54
C MET A 51 -12.96 -5.40 -13.60
N GLU A 52 -12.89 -6.51 -12.88
CA GLU A 52 -11.79 -6.79 -11.97
C GLU A 52 -10.53 -7.17 -12.73
N LYS A 53 -9.38 -6.58 -12.35
CA LYS A 53 -8.08 -6.96 -12.90
C LYS A 53 -7.64 -8.34 -12.43
N CYS A 54 -8.08 -8.77 -11.24
CA CYS A 54 -7.70 -10.06 -10.67
C CYS A 54 -8.34 -11.23 -11.44
N ILE A 55 -7.51 -12.07 -12.01
CA ILE A 55 -7.92 -13.29 -12.74
C ILE A 55 -7.85 -14.58 -11.89
N GLY A 56 -7.59 -14.45 -10.58
CA GLY A 56 -7.52 -15.61 -9.69
C GLY A 56 -6.41 -16.61 -10.02
N CYS A 57 -5.26 -16.16 -10.54
CA CYS A 57 -4.15 -17.02 -10.95
C CYS A 57 -3.32 -17.61 -9.80
N GLU A 58 -3.52 -17.13 -8.58
CA GLU A 58 -2.87 -17.62 -7.34
C GLU A 58 -1.34 -17.40 -7.27
N LEU A 59 -0.71 -16.75 -8.25
CA LEU A 59 0.72 -16.48 -8.27
C LEU A 59 1.19 -15.66 -7.06
N CYS A 60 0.39 -14.69 -6.65
CA CYS A 60 0.68 -13.86 -5.47
C CYS A 60 0.73 -14.69 -4.18
N ALA A 61 -0.09 -15.72 -4.04
CA ALA A 61 -0.06 -16.64 -2.91
C ALA A 61 1.19 -17.55 -2.98
N GLY A 62 1.53 -18.04 -4.19
CA GLY A 62 2.69 -18.90 -4.38
C GLY A 62 4.03 -18.22 -4.11
N VAL A 63 4.17 -16.92 -4.46
CA VAL A 63 5.41 -16.17 -4.26
C VAL A 63 5.56 -15.61 -2.84
N CYS A 64 4.50 -15.60 -2.04
CA CYS A 64 4.49 -14.97 -0.73
C CYS A 64 5.40 -15.71 0.27
N PRO A 65 6.51 -15.10 0.74
CA PRO A 65 7.43 -15.76 1.68
C PRO A 65 6.81 -15.97 3.07
N ALA A 66 5.81 -15.16 3.42
CA ALA A 66 5.11 -15.23 4.70
C ALA A 66 3.88 -16.15 4.66
N ASN A 67 3.53 -16.72 3.50
CA ASN A 67 2.33 -17.53 3.30
C ASN A 67 1.06 -16.88 3.90
N CYS A 68 0.90 -15.58 3.69
CA CYS A 68 -0.16 -14.79 4.29
C CYS A 68 -1.32 -14.49 3.34
N ILE A 69 -1.24 -14.94 2.08
CA ILE A 69 -2.23 -14.68 1.04
C ILE A 69 -2.99 -15.97 0.75
N TYR A 70 -4.31 -15.87 0.81
CA TYR A 70 -5.22 -16.93 0.37
C TYR A 70 -6.01 -16.42 -0.81
N VAL A 71 -5.88 -17.12 -1.95
CA VAL A 71 -6.61 -16.80 -3.19
C VAL A 71 -7.31 -18.03 -3.69
N ARG A 72 -8.52 -17.87 -4.17
CA ARG A 72 -9.27 -18.90 -4.86
C ARG A 72 -9.91 -18.31 -6.10
N GLY A 73 -9.55 -18.82 -7.25
CA GLY A 73 -10.17 -18.46 -8.52
C GLY A 73 -11.46 -19.25 -8.75
N ALA A 74 -12.40 -18.63 -9.47
CA ALA A 74 -13.58 -19.29 -10.03
C ALA A 74 -13.66 -19.02 -11.53
N ASP A 75 -14.41 -19.85 -12.25
CA ASP A 75 -14.63 -19.67 -13.67
C ASP A 75 -15.58 -18.49 -13.90
N ASN A 76 -15.33 -17.73 -14.94
CA ASN A 76 -16.09 -16.55 -15.30
C ASN A 76 -17.33 -16.96 -16.08
N ASP A 77 -18.48 -16.34 -15.79
CA ASP A 77 -19.69 -16.56 -16.59
C ASP A 77 -19.61 -15.75 -17.88
N PRO A 78 -19.69 -16.37 -19.08
CA PRO A 78 -19.67 -15.65 -20.36
C PRO A 78 -20.82 -14.65 -20.53
N ALA A 79 -21.94 -14.85 -19.80
CA ALA A 79 -23.10 -13.97 -19.89
C ALA A 79 -22.96 -12.72 -19.00
N ASP A 80 -22.19 -12.80 -17.89
CA ASP A 80 -21.94 -11.70 -16.98
C ASP A 80 -20.48 -11.75 -16.47
N PRO A 81 -19.51 -11.35 -17.29
CA PRO A 81 -18.10 -11.50 -16.95
C PRO A 81 -17.69 -10.52 -15.86
N VAL A 82 -17.08 -11.03 -14.79
CA VAL A 82 -16.51 -10.24 -13.69
C VAL A 82 -15.11 -9.70 -14.04
N SER A 83 -14.35 -10.46 -14.82
CA SER A 83 -13.02 -10.09 -15.30
C SER A 83 -12.91 -10.33 -16.81
N PRO A 84 -11.94 -9.74 -17.52
CA PRO A 84 -11.75 -9.96 -18.97
C PRO A 84 -11.19 -11.36 -19.30
N GLY A 85 -10.81 -12.16 -18.30
CA GLY A 85 -10.28 -13.51 -18.47
C GLY A 85 -11.34 -14.60 -18.34
N GLU A 86 -10.91 -15.86 -18.50
CA GLU A 86 -11.78 -17.04 -18.29
C GLU A 86 -12.06 -17.29 -16.79
N ARG A 87 -11.26 -16.69 -15.90
CA ARG A 87 -11.36 -16.84 -14.45
C ARG A 87 -11.30 -15.48 -13.75
N PHE A 88 -11.83 -15.41 -12.53
CA PHE A 88 -11.72 -14.25 -11.66
C PHE A 88 -11.35 -14.64 -10.24
N GLY A 89 -10.92 -13.66 -9.43
CA GLY A 89 -10.57 -13.87 -8.03
C GLY A 89 -11.80 -13.95 -7.14
N PHE A 90 -12.38 -15.14 -6.96
CA PHE A 90 -13.59 -15.37 -6.15
C PHE A 90 -13.35 -15.09 -4.66
N VAL A 91 -12.20 -15.53 -4.13
CA VAL A 91 -11.77 -15.23 -2.76
C VAL A 91 -10.36 -14.66 -2.82
N TYR A 92 -10.16 -13.56 -2.12
CA TYR A 92 -8.84 -12.96 -1.96
C TYR A 92 -8.70 -12.39 -0.54
N GLU A 93 -7.82 -12.99 0.23
CA GLU A 93 -7.59 -12.64 1.64
C GLU A 93 -6.11 -12.49 1.93
N ILE A 94 -5.74 -11.46 2.69
CA ILE A 94 -4.39 -11.25 3.18
C ILE A 94 -4.41 -11.17 4.70
N ASN A 95 -3.66 -12.04 5.36
CA ASN A 95 -3.40 -11.94 6.79
C ASN A 95 -2.32 -10.88 7.04
N TYR A 96 -2.74 -9.64 7.30
CA TYR A 96 -1.82 -8.53 7.54
C TYR A 96 -0.99 -8.65 8.82
N LEU A 97 -1.36 -9.52 9.76
CA LEU A 97 -0.53 -9.80 10.93
C LEU A 97 0.71 -10.65 10.58
N ARG A 98 0.69 -11.34 9.45
CA ARG A 98 1.82 -12.11 8.91
C ARG A 98 2.52 -11.41 7.76
N CYS A 99 1.86 -10.50 7.07
CA CYS A 99 2.40 -9.79 5.93
C CYS A 99 3.60 -8.93 6.32
N ILE A 100 4.72 -9.10 5.61
CA ILE A 100 5.94 -8.31 5.82
C ILE A 100 6.06 -7.12 4.84
N HIS A 101 5.03 -6.86 4.04
CA HIS A 101 4.98 -5.76 3.06
C HIS A 101 6.19 -5.72 2.12
N CYS A 102 6.58 -6.87 1.56
CA CYS A 102 7.74 -7.00 0.65
C CYS A 102 7.42 -6.72 -0.82
N ASP A 103 6.13 -6.60 -1.20
CA ASP A 103 5.59 -6.36 -2.55
C ASP A 103 5.91 -7.44 -3.62
N LEU A 104 6.53 -8.56 -3.27
CA LEU A 104 6.76 -9.66 -4.21
C LEU A 104 5.47 -10.17 -4.87
N CYS A 105 4.34 -10.08 -4.17
CA CYS A 105 3.03 -10.44 -4.72
C CYS A 105 2.55 -9.45 -5.80
N VAL A 106 2.94 -8.18 -5.69
CA VAL A 106 2.64 -7.15 -6.71
C VAL A 106 3.50 -7.40 -7.94
N GLU A 107 4.81 -7.65 -7.76
CA GLU A 107 5.73 -7.94 -8.86
C GLU A 107 5.37 -9.23 -9.62
N ALA A 108 4.79 -10.22 -8.93
CA ALA A 108 4.37 -11.48 -9.53
C ALA A 108 3.00 -11.40 -10.22
N CYS A 109 2.27 -10.30 -10.07
CA CYS A 109 0.93 -10.15 -10.63
C CYS A 109 0.99 -9.90 -12.15
N PRO A 110 0.35 -10.73 -12.99
CA PRO A 110 0.40 -10.54 -14.45
C PRO A 110 -0.51 -9.41 -14.96
N THR A 111 -1.40 -8.90 -14.13
CA THR A 111 -2.40 -7.88 -14.52
C THR A 111 -2.15 -6.50 -13.91
N GLU A 112 -1.10 -6.33 -13.08
CA GLU A 112 -0.66 -5.09 -12.39
C GLU A 112 -1.77 -4.27 -11.72
#